data_0c42b55fb04dcd16bc1fa9ec944dc509
#
_entry.id   0c42b55fb04dcd16bc1fa9ec944dc509
#
_cell.length_a   1.000
_cell.length_b   1.000
_cell.length_c   1.000
_cell.angle_alpha   90.00
_cell.angle_beta   90.00
_cell.angle_gamma   90.00
#
_symmetry.space_group_name_H-M   'P 1'
#
loop_
_entity.id
_entity.type
_entity.pdbx_description
1 polymer ?
#
loop_
_entity_poly.entity_id
_entity_poly.type
_entity_poly.pdbx_seq_one_letter_code
_entity_poly.pdbx_strand_id
1 'polypeptide(L)'
;APTAVDTRLENVLGGHTLDVRIGPLVRVDESSSILCLHVDRPSDDPIQDGELGVGDRWVGTVVHDLTATRPLRMVDPDAGRVWVTTRGAVAGLPGVKAGGSADYHPTFGGVGPEVTSVTVMLSDTGFFEVPVVDAGAVPDLDAQAVLKEAEPDQNRAAPLALERYVEAVDRSTSELTTDDSVKVTVSNDVSFESDSADLSADAEGILKGVSDTIASYPDGGALTVTGHTDDVADDAYNQTLSEKRAQAVSDRLG
;
A
#
# COMPACT_ATOMS: atom_id res chain seq x y z
N ALA A 1 9.06 26.03 2.06
CA ALA A 1 7.94 25.19 1.61
C ALA A 1 7.14 24.76 2.84
N PRO A 2 5.81 24.59 2.75
CA PRO A 2 5.03 24.05 3.87
C PRO A 2 5.52 22.62 4.14
N THR A 3 6.07 22.38 5.30
CA THR A 3 6.51 21.07 5.75
C THR A 3 5.32 20.34 6.34
N ALA A 4 5.02 19.14 5.87
CA ALA A 4 3.93 18.35 6.40
C ALA A 4 4.31 17.64 7.71
N VAL A 5 5.51 17.08 7.75
CA VAL A 5 6.05 16.36 8.90
C VAL A 5 7.49 16.81 9.14
N ASP A 6 7.77 17.17 10.39
CA ASP A 6 9.12 17.46 10.86
C ASP A 6 9.38 16.52 12.05
N THR A 7 10.32 15.59 11.92
CA THR A 7 10.51 14.53 12.90
C THR A 7 11.97 14.10 13.01
N ARG A 8 12.35 13.71 14.22
CA ARG A 8 13.64 13.05 14.50
C ARG A 8 13.44 11.55 14.50
N LEU A 9 14.21 10.87 13.69
CA LEU A 9 14.23 9.42 13.55
C LEU A 9 15.49 8.88 14.22
N GLU A 10 15.32 7.99 15.17
CA GLU A 10 16.42 7.36 15.90
C GLU A 10 16.53 5.89 15.52
N ASN A 11 17.77 5.39 15.50
CA ASN A 11 18.07 3.99 15.18
C ASN A 11 17.57 3.55 13.80
N VAL A 12 17.62 4.43 12.80
CA VAL A 12 17.25 4.15 11.42
C VAL A 12 18.48 3.85 10.57
N LEU A 13 18.28 3.16 9.44
CA LEU A 13 19.31 2.87 8.44
C LEU A 13 20.60 2.25 9.02
N GLY A 14 20.48 1.41 10.07
CA GLY A 14 21.60 0.75 10.69
C GLY A 14 22.16 1.43 11.94
N GLY A 15 21.36 2.25 12.63
CA GLY A 15 21.70 2.87 13.90
C GLY A 15 21.95 4.38 13.83
N HIS A 16 21.63 5.01 12.70
CA HIS A 16 21.74 6.44 12.51
C HIS A 16 20.61 7.21 13.17
N THR A 17 20.86 8.48 13.49
CA THR A 17 19.86 9.47 13.87
C THR A 17 19.76 10.52 12.78
N LEU A 18 18.54 10.84 12.35
CA LEU A 18 18.26 11.79 11.28
C LEU A 18 17.11 12.71 11.69
N ASP A 19 17.25 14.00 11.38
CA ASP A 19 16.14 14.95 11.42
C ASP A 19 15.57 15.04 10.00
N VAL A 20 14.27 14.71 9.85
CA VAL A 20 13.65 14.57 8.53
C VAL A 20 12.45 15.50 8.43
N ARG A 21 12.41 16.25 7.34
CA ARG A 21 11.25 17.05 6.95
C ARG A 21 10.65 16.46 5.69
N ILE A 22 9.48 15.86 5.85
CA ILE A 22 8.71 15.30 4.74
C ILE A 22 7.73 16.41 4.32
N GLY A 23 8.12 17.14 3.29
CA GLY A 23 7.37 18.27 2.77
C GLY A 23 6.19 17.79 1.95
N PRO A 24 5.32 18.66 1.46
CA PRO A 24 4.13 18.21 0.79
C PRO A 24 4.46 17.35 -0.44
N LEU A 25 3.49 16.51 -0.83
CA LEU A 25 3.44 16.01 -2.19
C LEU A 25 2.95 17.13 -3.09
N VAL A 26 3.73 17.46 -4.10
CA VAL A 26 3.43 18.53 -5.07
C VAL A 26 2.86 17.91 -6.33
N ARG A 27 1.59 18.20 -6.62
CA ARG A 27 0.95 17.88 -7.89
C ARG A 27 1.48 18.85 -8.93
N VAL A 28 2.20 18.32 -9.94
CA VAL A 28 2.78 19.14 -11.01
C VAL A 28 1.80 19.23 -12.18
N ASP A 29 1.29 18.10 -12.62
CA ASP A 29 0.29 17.96 -13.68
C ASP A 29 -0.54 16.67 -13.47
N GLU A 30 -1.39 16.33 -14.45
CA GLU A 30 -2.26 15.14 -14.39
C GLU A 30 -1.46 13.82 -14.39
N SER A 31 -0.20 13.83 -14.77
CA SER A 31 0.64 12.63 -14.93
C SER A 31 1.81 12.57 -13.98
N SER A 32 2.09 13.63 -13.21
CA SER A 32 3.32 13.73 -12.43
C SER A 32 3.13 14.44 -11.10
N SER A 33 3.76 13.89 -10.07
CA SER A 33 3.88 14.51 -8.76
C SER A 33 5.28 14.35 -8.17
N ILE A 34 5.64 15.22 -7.24
CA ILE A 34 6.97 15.29 -6.62
C ILE A 34 6.79 15.36 -5.11
N LEU A 35 7.44 14.47 -4.37
CA LEU A 35 7.53 14.59 -2.92
C LEU A 35 8.78 15.40 -2.55
N CYS A 36 8.61 16.40 -1.69
CA CYS A 36 9.75 17.12 -1.11
C CYS A 36 10.23 16.37 0.14
N LEU A 37 11.48 15.98 0.18
CA LEU A 37 12.09 15.30 1.31
C LEU A 37 13.43 15.96 1.64
N HIS A 38 13.54 16.51 2.85
CA HIS A 38 14.80 17.07 3.36
C HIS A 38 15.30 16.23 4.51
N VAL A 39 16.59 15.92 4.51
CA VAL A 39 17.23 15.09 5.53
C VAL A 39 18.44 15.80 6.06
N ASP A 40 18.42 16.09 7.35
CA ASP A 40 19.59 16.54 8.12
C ASP A 40 20.16 15.32 8.86
N ARG A 41 21.45 15.10 8.75
CA ARG A 41 22.20 14.19 9.62
C ARG A 41 22.91 15.00 10.68
N PRO A 42 22.40 15.01 11.91
CA PRO A 42 22.94 15.90 12.96
C PRO A 42 24.36 15.51 13.32
N SER A 43 25.13 16.48 13.87
CA SER A 43 26.50 16.24 14.29
C SER A 43 26.64 15.31 15.50
N ASP A 44 25.56 15.03 16.20
CA ASP A 44 25.45 14.08 17.30
C ASP A 44 24.92 12.69 16.87
N ASP A 45 24.84 12.44 15.55
CA ASP A 45 24.54 11.10 15.04
C ASP A 45 25.50 10.08 15.65
N PRO A 46 25.01 8.96 16.21
CA PRO A 46 25.89 7.94 16.85
C PRO A 46 26.99 7.38 15.95
N ILE A 47 26.74 7.38 14.63
CA ILE A 47 27.69 6.88 13.62
C ILE A 47 28.23 8.07 12.85
N GLN A 48 29.51 8.39 13.02
CA GLN A 48 30.12 9.59 12.43
C GLN A 48 30.82 9.33 11.11
N ASP A 49 31.18 8.08 10.83
CA ASP A 49 32.02 7.72 9.69
C ASP A 49 31.25 7.75 8.35
N GLY A 50 31.90 8.32 7.34
CA GLY A 50 31.46 8.28 5.94
C GLY A 50 30.22 9.08 5.61
N GLU A 51 29.76 8.90 4.39
CA GLU A 51 28.49 9.43 3.89
C GLU A 51 27.39 8.37 4.04
N LEU A 52 26.24 8.78 4.58
CA LEU A 52 25.07 7.92 4.63
C LEU A 52 24.29 8.02 3.33
N GLY A 53 24.18 6.91 2.60
CA GLY A 53 23.42 6.82 1.35
C GLY A 53 21.91 6.81 1.55
N VAL A 54 21.36 7.89 2.09
CA VAL A 54 19.91 8.04 2.35
C VAL A 54 19.13 7.95 1.05
N GLY A 55 19.58 8.65 0.02
CA GLY A 55 18.92 8.68 -1.27
C GLY A 55 18.78 7.28 -1.89
N ASP A 56 19.83 6.49 -1.86
CA ASP A 56 19.82 5.13 -2.39
C ASP A 56 18.91 4.18 -1.60
N ARG A 57 18.77 4.40 -0.30
CA ARG A 57 17.99 3.53 0.59
C ARG A 57 16.50 3.86 0.60
N TRP A 58 16.14 5.14 0.49
CA TRP A 58 14.74 5.58 0.57
C TRP A 58 14.15 5.96 -0.80
N VAL A 59 14.93 6.53 -1.68
CA VAL A 59 14.43 7.12 -2.95
C VAL A 59 14.85 6.31 -4.16
N GLY A 60 16.06 5.76 -4.16
CA GLY A 60 16.59 5.00 -5.28
C GLY A 60 16.02 3.59 -5.38
N THR A 61 15.92 3.08 -6.60
CA THR A 61 15.75 1.66 -6.88
C THR A 61 17.11 1.09 -7.29
N VAL A 62 17.80 0.40 -6.39
CA VAL A 62 19.03 -0.31 -6.76
C VAL A 62 18.66 -1.63 -7.42
N VAL A 63 18.96 -1.77 -8.69
CA VAL A 63 18.53 -2.89 -9.54
C VAL A 63 19.26 -4.21 -9.25
N HIS A 64 20.29 -4.20 -8.41
CA HIS A 64 21.17 -5.38 -8.24
C HIS A 64 20.68 -6.42 -7.24
N ASP A 65 19.77 -6.08 -6.36
CA ASP A 65 19.14 -7.02 -5.43
C ASP A 65 17.66 -6.69 -5.26
N LEU A 66 16.81 -7.38 -6.00
CA LEU A 66 15.37 -7.23 -5.94
C LEU A 66 14.77 -7.51 -4.55
N THR A 67 15.52 -8.14 -3.66
CA THR A 67 15.11 -8.42 -2.29
C THR A 67 15.42 -7.27 -1.33
N ALA A 68 16.38 -6.41 -1.69
CA ALA A 68 16.85 -5.29 -0.86
C ALA A 68 16.22 -3.93 -1.23
N THR A 69 15.59 -3.84 -2.42
CA THR A 69 14.96 -2.60 -2.86
C THR A 69 13.58 -2.44 -2.23
N ARG A 70 13.47 -1.48 -1.34
CA ARG A 70 12.18 -1.04 -0.78
C ARG A 70 11.90 0.38 -1.26
N PRO A 71 11.35 0.53 -2.49
CA PRO A 71 11.09 1.86 -3.03
C PRO A 71 10.14 2.63 -2.11
N LEU A 72 10.35 3.93 -2.05
CA LEU A 72 9.43 4.85 -1.37
C LEU A 72 8.04 4.69 -2.00
N ARG A 73 7.02 4.59 -1.16
CA ARG A 73 5.64 4.41 -1.58
C ARG A 73 4.77 5.49 -0.98
N MET A 74 3.77 5.88 -1.74
CA MET A 74 2.65 6.67 -1.24
C MET A 74 1.39 5.84 -1.32
N VAL A 75 0.56 5.90 -0.31
CA VAL A 75 -0.67 5.12 -0.18
C VAL A 75 -1.83 6.07 0.05
N ASP A 76 -2.90 5.87 -0.70
CA ASP A 76 -4.21 6.41 -0.40
C ASP A 76 -5.10 5.21 -0.01
N PRO A 77 -5.26 4.96 1.29
CA PRO A 77 -6.02 3.80 1.76
C PRO A 77 -7.53 3.95 1.49
N ASP A 78 -8.03 5.18 1.40
CA ASP A 78 -9.46 5.45 1.18
C ASP A 78 -9.86 5.17 -0.27
N ALA A 79 -8.99 5.54 -1.22
CA ALA A 79 -9.19 5.24 -2.63
C ALA A 79 -8.59 3.89 -3.06
N GLY A 80 -7.96 3.13 -2.16
CA GLY A 80 -7.36 1.83 -2.46
C GLY A 80 -6.23 1.90 -3.49
N ARG A 81 -5.36 2.92 -3.42
CA ARG A 81 -4.31 3.15 -4.40
C ARG A 81 -2.93 3.24 -3.76
N VAL A 82 -1.93 2.79 -4.48
CA VAL A 82 -0.52 2.93 -4.11
C VAL A 82 0.31 3.42 -5.29
N TRP A 83 1.12 4.45 -5.05
CA TRP A 83 2.12 4.96 -6.00
C TRP A 83 3.49 4.51 -5.54
N VAL A 84 4.29 4.06 -6.50
CA VAL A 84 5.69 3.69 -6.27
C VAL A 84 6.55 4.74 -6.96
N THR A 85 7.67 5.14 -6.35
CA THR A 85 8.59 6.06 -7.01
C THR A 85 9.02 5.50 -8.35
N THR A 86 8.96 6.33 -9.37
CA THR A 86 9.30 5.95 -10.75
C THR A 86 10.73 6.25 -11.11
N ARG A 87 11.48 6.86 -10.19
CA ARG A 87 12.89 7.15 -10.44
C ARG A 87 13.65 5.82 -10.50
N GLY A 88 14.09 5.45 -11.69
CA GLY A 88 14.99 4.32 -11.90
C GLY A 88 16.28 4.50 -11.11
N ALA A 89 17.07 3.44 -11.01
CA ALA A 89 18.37 3.47 -10.34
C ALA A 89 19.24 4.60 -10.88
N VAL A 90 19.12 5.77 -10.32
CA VAL A 90 20.08 6.85 -10.51
C VAL A 90 21.21 6.55 -9.55
N ALA A 91 22.25 5.92 -10.05
CA ALA A 91 23.51 5.82 -9.32
C ALA A 91 23.95 7.25 -8.95
N GLY A 92 24.17 7.49 -7.65
CA GLY A 92 24.76 8.73 -7.20
C GLY A 92 23.79 9.78 -6.64
N LEU A 93 22.67 9.38 -6.04
CA LEU A 93 21.96 10.29 -5.14
C LEU A 93 22.91 10.73 -4.03
N PRO A 94 22.93 12.04 -3.66
CA PRO A 94 23.87 12.54 -2.67
C PRO A 94 23.71 11.81 -1.35
N GLY A 95 24.81 11.38 -0.78
CA GLY A 95 24.87 10.93 0.62
C GLY A 95 24.92 12.11 1.58
N VAL A 96 24.64 11.86 2.86
CA VAL A 96 24.65 12.88 3.91
C VAL A 96 25.75 12.58 4.91
N LYS A 97 26.70 13.51 5.04
CA LYS A 97 27.75 13.46 6.08
C LYS A 97 27.18 13.89 7.43
N ALA A 98 27.79 13.47 8.52
CA ALA A 98 27.46 13.99 9.85
C ALA A 98 27.58 15.52 9.88
N GLY A 99 26.57 16.21 10.41
CA GLY A 99 26.45 17.66 10.39
C GLY A 99 26.06 18.26 9.04
N GLY A 100 25.70 17.45 8.05
CA GLY A 100 25.24 17.89 6.73
C GLY A 100 23.78 17.57 6.47
N SER A 101 23.29 18.05 5.33
CA SER A 101 21.92 17.81 4.87
C SER A 101 21.85 17.58 3.36
N ALA A 102 20.73 17.01 2.92
CA ALA A 102 20.41 16.87 1.50
C ALA A 102 18.90 16.96 1.25
N ASP A 103 18.56 17.49 0.08
CA ASP A 103 17.21 17.50 -0.45
C ASP A 103 17.04 16.40 -1.49
N TYR A 104 15.90 15.70 -1.40
CA TYR A 104 15.51 14.67 -2.36
C TYR A 104 14.13 14.98 -2.91
N HIS A 105 13.94 14.72 -4.17
CA HIS A 105 12.70 14.99 -4.88
C HIS A 105 12.23 13.74 -5.63
N PRO A 106 11.80 12.68 -4.91
CA PRO A 106 11.28 11.50 -5.58
C PRO A 106 10.01 11.85 -6.37
N THR A 107 9.94 11.31 -7.57
CA THR A 107 8.85 11.55 -8.51
C THR A 107 7.91 10.36 -8.57
N PHE A 108 6.63 10.63 -8.77
CA PHE A 108 5.56 9.66 -8.87
C PHE A 108 4.63 10.00 -10.02
N GLY A 109 3.75 9.07 -10.38
CA GLY A 109 2.68 9.32 -11.31
C GLY A 109 1.69 10.37 -10.82
N GLY A 110 0.72 10.68 -11.67
CA GLY A 110 -0.28 11.69 -11.36
C GLY A 110 -1.17 11.32 -10.17
N VAL A 111 -1.50 12.33 -9.39
CA VAL A 111 -2.42 12.25 -8.24
C VAL A 111 -3.63 13.14 -8.56
N GLY A 112 -4.83 12.57 -8.52
CA GLY A 112 -6.07 13.27 -8.87
C GLY A 112 -6.35 14.48 -7.99
N PRO A 113 -7.16 15.43 -8.49
CA PRO A 113 -7.47 16.66 -7.75
C PRO A 113 -8.28 16.40 -6.46
N GLU A 114 -8.95 15.28 -6.38
CA GLU A 114 -9.72 14.84 -5.21
C GLU A 114 -8.83 14.41 -4.03
N VAL A 115 -7.58 14.00 -4.30
CA VAL A 115 -6.65 13.53 -3.27
C VAL A 115 -6.03 14.74 -2.56
N THR A 116 -6.32 14.91 -1.30
CA THR A 116 -5.84 16.04 -0.47
C THR A 116 -4.68 15.67 0.46
N SER A 117 -4.52 14.38 0.76
CA SER A 117 -3.39 13.84 1.52
C SER A 117 -3.03 12.44 1.02
N VAL A 118 -1.81 12.02 1.28
CA VAL A 118 -1.33 10.66 1.05
C VAL A 118 -0.48 10.21 2.22
N THR A 119 -0.43 8.91 2.44
CA THR A 119 0.48 8.31 3.42
C THR A 119 1.79 7.92 2.75
N VAL A 120 2.87 8.55 3.13
CA VAL A 120 4.22 8.23 2.67
C VAL A 120 4.80 7.13 3.55
N MET A 121 5.24 6.04 2.94
CA MET A 121 5.94 4.96 3.62
C MET A 121 7.44 5.09 3.35
N LEU A 122 8.20 5.48 4.37
CA LEU A 122 9.66 5.41 4.36
C LEU A 122 10.12 4.04 4.87
N SER A 123 10.97 3.38 4.10
CA SER A 123 11.49 2.06 4.45
C SER A 123 12.20 2.08 5.81
N ASP A 124 11.91 1.08 6.64
CA ASP A 124 12.49 0.87 7.97
C ASP A 124 12.25 2.00 8.99
N THR A 125 11.30 2.90 8.72
CA THR A 125 11.00 4.02 9.62
C THR A 125 9.52 4.11 10.01
N GLY A 126 8.61 4.24 9.04
CA GLY A 126 7.19 4.34 9.36
C GLY A 126 6.35 4.95 8.24
N PHE A 127 5.15 5.35 8.65
CA PHE A 127 4.13 5.94 7.79
C PHE A 127 3.89 7.39 8.22
N PHE A 128 3.83 8.29 7.24
CA PHE A 128 3.68 9.72 7.47
C PHE A 128 2.59 10.27 6.56
N GLU A 129 1.57 10.85 7.15
CA GLU A 129 0.54 11.54 6.37
C GLU A 129 1.06 12.91 5.92
N VAL A 130 1.02 13.16 4.62
CA VAL A 130 1.48 14.42 4.02
C VAL A 130 0.38 15.03 3.15
N PRO A 131 0.20 16.36 3.15
CA PRO A 131 -0.76 17.01 2.29
C PRO A 131 -0.33 16.96 0.82
N VAL A 132 -1.31 16.93 -0.06
CA VAL A 132 -1.14 17.15 -1.50
C VAL A 132 -1.42 18.61 -1.81
N VAL A 133 -0.50 19.26 -2.49
CA VAL A 133 -0.63 20.67 -2.90
C VAL A 133 -0.30 20.85 -4.37
N ASP A 134 -0.81 21.91 -4.98
CA ASP A 134 -0.43 22.25 -6.35
C ASP A 134 0.93 22.95 -6.40
N ALA A 135 1.63 22.87 -7.54
CA ALA A 135 2.98 23.39 -7.71
C ALA A 135 3.12 24.88 -7.33
N GLY A 136 2.08 25.69 -7.54
CA GLY A 136 2.07 27.09 -7.14
C GLY A 136 2.20 27.35 -5.64
N ALA A 137 1.92 26.36 -4.79
CA ALA A 137 2.08 26.47 -3.34
C ALA A 137 3.54 26.29 -2.86
N VAL A 138 4.43 25.82 -3.73
CA VAL A 138 5.86 25.56 -3.45
C VAL A 138 6.72 26.30 -4.47
N PRO A 139 6.80 27.64 -4.40
CA PRO A 139 7.46 28.44 -5.44
C PRO A 139 8.99 28.23 -5.55
N ASP A 140 9.60 27.71 -4.50
CA ASP A 140 11.05 27.42 -4.49
C ASP A 140 11.40 26.07 -5.13
N LEU A 141 10.42 25.25 -5.47
CA LEU A 141 10.62 23.98 -6.18
C LEU A 141 10.63 24.22 -7.69
N ASP A 142 11.77 24.01 -8.33
CA ASP A 142 11.82 23.91 -9.80
C ASP A 142 11.33 22.54 -10.26
N ALA A 143 10.01 22.39 -10.29
CA ALA A 143 9.36 21.14 -10.65
C ALA A 143 9.75 20.66 -12.05
N GLN A 144 9.98 21.57 -13.00
CA GLN A 144 10.35 21.22 -14.37
C GLN A 144 11.77 20.68 -14.43
N ALA A 145 12.71 21.27 -13.69
CA ALA A 145 14.07 20.74 -13.59
C ALA A 145 14.08 19.34 -12.95
N VAL A 146 13.33 19.13 -11.86
CA VAL A 146 13.21 17.83 -11.22
C VAL A 146 12.64 16.77 -12.16
N LEU A 147 11.56 17.06 -12.87
CA LEU A 147 10.95 16.12 -13.82
C LEU A 147 11.85 15.84 -15.03
N LYS A 148 12.66 16.81 -15.44
CA LYS A 148 13.62 16.63 -16.55
C LYS A 148 14.77 15.69 -16.17
N GLU A 149 15.18 15.70 -14.91
CA GLU A 149 16.21 14.78 -14.38
C GLU A 149 15.66 13.37 -14.17
N ALA A 150 14.36 13.24 -13.95
CA ALA A 150 13.70 11.94 -13.85
C ALA A 150 13.47 11.37 -15.26
N GLU A 151 13.63 10.07 -15.44
CA GLU A 151 13.37 9.46 -16.75
C GLU A 151 11.89 9.60 -17.13
N PRO A 152 11.55 10.20 -18.27
CA PRO A 152 10.18 10.62 -18.60
C PRO A 152 9.14 9.51 -18.58
N ASP A 153 9.53 8.31 -18.98
CA ASP A 153 8.59 7.17 -19.05
C ASP A 153 8.21 6.63 -17.66
N GLN A 154 9.04 6.85 -16.67
CA GLN A 154 8.82 6.38 -15.30
C GLN A 154 7.94 7.34 -14.50
N ASN A 155 7.90 8.62 -14.83
CA ASN A 155 7.07 9.63 -14.18
C ASN A 155 5.57 9.45 -14.47
N ARG A 156 5.21 8.54 -15.35
CA ARG A 156 3.83 8.31 -15.79
C ARG A 156 3.25 6.98 -15.33
N ALA A 157 3.91 6.31 -14.39
CA ALA A 157 3.37 5.06 -13.85
C ALA A 157 2.02 5.32 -13.19
N ALA A 158 0.99 4.62 -13.66
CA ALA A 158 -0.31 4.65 -13.02
C ALA A 158 -0.20 4.10 -11.58
N PRO A 159 -1.04 4.57 -10.66
CA PRO A 159 -1.13 3.94 -9.34
C PRO A 159 -1.55 2.48 -9.49
N LEU A 160 -1.02 1.65 -8.60
CA LEU A 160 -1.42 0.26 -8.48
C LEU A 160 -2.63 0.17 -7.53
N ALA A 161 -3.50 -0.80 -7.76
CA ALA A 161 -4.57 -1.12 -6.82
C ALA A 161 -3.97 -1.62 -5.50
N LEU A 162 -4.55 -1.19 -4.40
CA LEU A 162 -4.22 -1.66 -3.06
C LEU A 162 -5.17 -2.80 -2.70
N GLU A 163 -4.63 -4.01 -2.59
CA GLU A 163 -5.40 -5.14 -2.09
C GLU A 163 -5.42 -5.11 -0.55
N ARG A 164 -6.61 -5.20 0.03
CA ARG A 164 -6.81 -5.31 1.48
C ARG A 164 -7.18 -6.74 1.84
N TYR A 165 -6.38 -7.36 2.70
CA TYR A 165 -6.68 -8.68 3.26
C TYR A 165 -6.96 -8.55 4.76
N VAL A 166 -8.09 -9.09 5.19
CA VAL A 166 -8.50 -9.16 6.59
C VAL A 166 -8.86 -10.61 6.90
N GLU A 167 -8.41 -11.12 8.02
CA GLU A 167 -8.74 -12.47 8.50
C GLU A 167 -9.26 -12.39 9.92
N ALA A 168 -10.34 -13.11 10.21
CA ALA A 168 -10.84 -13.26 11.58
C ALA A 168 -9.81 -14.00 12.44
N VAL A 169 -9.70 -13.60 13.72
CA VAL A 169 -8.72 -14.17 14.65
C VAL A 169 -8.92 -15.69 14.83
N ASP A 170 -10.16 -16.16 14.77
CA ASP A 170 -10.53 -17.57 14.83
C ASP A 170 -10.43 -18.29 13.47
N ARG A 171 -10.01 -17.58 12.40
CA ARG A 171 -9.91 -18.06 11.04
C ARG A 171 -11.23 -18.55 10.41
N SER A 172 -12.36 -18.17 10.97
CA SER A 172 -13.68 -18.52 10.43
C SER A 172 -13.95 -17.86 9.08
N THR A 173 -13.43 -16.64 8.89
CA THR A 173 -13.59 -15.87 7.66
C THR A 173 -12.31 -15.15 7.26
N SER A 174 -12.15 -14.92 5.96
CA SER A 174 -11.21 -13.94 5.43
C SER A 174 -11.84 -13.14 4.29
N GLU A 175 -11.41 -11.90 4.13
CA GLU A 175 -11.87 -10.97 3.11
C GLU A 175 -10.66 -10.43 2.35
N LEU A 176 -10.71 -10.56 1.03
CA LEU A 176 -9.78 -9.90 0.10
C LEU A 176 -10.56 -8.89 -0.71
N THR A 177 -10.27 -7.61 -0.52
CA THR A 177 -10.85 -6.51 -1.28
C THR A 177 -9.84 -6.03 -2.31
N THR A 178 -10.29 -5.97 -3.57
CA THR A 178 -9.57 -5.37 -4.70
C THR A 178 -10.34 -4.13 -5.19
N ASP A 179 -9.87 -3.49 -6.25
CA ASP A 179 -10.53 -2.34 -6.86
C ASP A 179 -11.88 -2.66 -7.54
N ASP A 180 -12.09 -3.91 -7.92
CA ASP A 180 -13.27 -4.37 -8.68
C ASP A 180 -14.07 -5.48 -7.99
N SER A 181 -13.57 -6.05 -6.89
CA SER A 181 -14.19 -7.18 -6.25
C SER A 181 -13.91 -7.30 -4.75
N VAL A 182 -14.81 -7.97 -4.05
CA VAL A 182 -14.63 -8.41 -2.67
C VAL A 182 -14.82 -9.91 -2.62
N LYS A 183 -13.77 -10.63 -2.24
CA LYS A 183 -13.81 -12.08 -2.05
C LYS A 183 -13.88 -12.39 -0.55
N VAL A 184 -15.01 -12.91 -0.10
CA VAL A 184 -15.15 -13.43 1.26
C VAL A 184 -14.98 -14.94 1.22
N THR A 185 -14.07 -15.45 2.03
CA THR A 185 -13.87 -16.89 2.22
C THR A 185 -14.38 -17.28 3.59
N VAL A 186 -15.20 -18.31 3.67
CA VAL A 186 -15.74 -18.86 4.91
C VAL A 186 -15.22 -20.28 5.10
N SER A 187 -14.70 -20.59 6.29
CA SER A 187 -14.17 -21.92 6.58
C SER A 187 -15.27 -22.99 6.54
N ASN A 188 -15.01 -24.10 5.86
CA ASN A 188 -15.93 -25.24 5.81
C ASN A 188 -16.23 -25.83 7.19
N ASP A 189 -15.23 -25.93 8.05
CA ASP A 189 -15.34 -26.56 9.37
C ASP A 189 -16.29 -25.81 10.31
N VAL A 190 -16.46 -24.51 10.06
CA VAL A 190 -17.37 -23.66 10.85
C VAL A 190 -18.74 -23.57 10.20
N SER A 191 -18.82 -23.71 8.87
CA SER A 191 -20.03 -23.42 8.10
C SER A 191 -20.95 -24.62 7.93
N PHE A 192 -20.41 -25.84 7.89
CA PHE A 192 -21.18 -27.04 7.61
C PHE A 192 -20.95 -28.14 8.62
N GLU A 193 -21.98 -28.95 8.83
CA GLU A 193 -21.82 -30.21 9.52
C GLU A 193 -20.92 -31.18 8.72
N SER A 194 -20.27 -32.12 9.41
CA SER A 194 -19.35 -33.05 8.78
C SER A 194 -20.04 -33.84 7.66
N ASP A 195 -19.42 -33.89 6.49
CA ASP A 195 -19.89 -34.62 5.29
C ASP A 195 -21.34 -34.23 4.88
N SER A 196 -21.73 -32.98 5.14
CA SER A 196 -23.06 -32.45 4.86
C SER A 196 -22.99 -31.10 4.16
N ALA A 197 -24.11 -30.72 3.54
CA ALA A 197 -24.42 -29.36 3.07
C ALA A 197 -25.36 -28.62 4.05
N ASP A 198 -25.72 -29.22 5.19
CA ASP A 198 -26.49 -28.55 6.22
C ASP A 198 -25.59 -27.54 6.94
N LEU A 199 -26.08 -26.32 7.07
CA LEU A 199 -25.36 -25.25 7.75
C LEU A 199 -25.25 -25.60 9.25
N SER A 200 -24.05 -25.37 9.80
CA SER A 200 -23.80 -25.53 11.23
C SER A 200 -24.54 -24.47 12.06
N ALA A 201 -24.64 -24.67 13.36
CA ALA A 201 -25.23 -23.68 14.26
C ALA A 201 -24.47 -22.35 14.25
N ASP A 202 -23.16 -22.38 14.03
CA ASP A 202 -22.30 -21.18 14.00
C ASP A 202 -22.35 -20.46 12.66
N ALA A 203 -22.74 -21.15 11.58
CA ALA A 203 -22.82 -20.58 10.24
C ALA A 203 -23.75 -19.37 10.14
N GLU A 204 -24.81 -19.33 10.93
CA GLU A 204 -25.81 -18.25 10.90
C GLU A 204 -25.19 -16.88 11.25
N GLY A 205 -24.37 -16.82 12.30
CA GLY A 205 -23.68 -15.60 12.72
C GLY A 205 -22.66 -15.14 11.68
N ILE A 206 -21.92 -16.09 11.09
CA ILE A 206 -20.91 -15.83 10.09
C ILE A 206 -21.55 -15.30 8.79
N LEU A 207 -22.60 -15.98 8.30
CA LEU A 207 -23.29 -15.58 7.07
C LEU A 207 -24.01 -14.24 7.24
N LYS A 208 -24.48 -13.92 8.46
CA LYS A 208 -24.99 -12.59 8.75
C LYS A 208 -23.89 -11.53 8.59
N GLY A 209 -22.67 -11.77 9.08
CA GLY A 209 -21.52 -10.87 8.89
C GLY A 209 -21.19 -10.69 7.41
N VAL A 210 -21.23 -11.77 6.62
CA VAL A 210 -21.03 -11.71 5.15
C VAL A 210 -22.12 -10.86 4.49
N SER A 211 -23.39 -11.05 4.89
CA SER A 211 -24.51 -10.27 4.37
C SER A 211 -24.36 -8.78 4.72
N ASP A 212 -23.94 -8.46 5.97
CA ASP A 212 -23.68 -7.07 6.38
C ASP A 212 -22.53 -6.45 5.57
N THR A 213 -21.47 -7.22 5.27
CA THR A 213 -20.38 -6.80 4.38
C THR A 213 -20.89 -6.50 2.98
N ILE A 214 -21.66 -7.41 2.36
CA ILE A 214 -22.25 -7.21 1.03
C ILE A 214 -23.14 -5.95 1.01
N ALA A 215 -23.95 -5.76 2.03
CA ALA A 215 -24.84 -4.59 2.16
C ALA A 215 -24.08 -3.25 2.30
N SER A 216 -22.82 -3.27 2.69
CA SER A 216 -21.98 -2.06 2.80
C SER A 216 -21.50 -1.52 1.44
N TYR A 217 -21.69 -2.28 0.36
CA TYR A 217 -21.34 -1.88 -1.01
C TYR A 217 -22.58 -1.32 -1.73
N PRO A 218 -22.78 0.02 -1.76
CA PRO A 218 -24.04 0.64 -2.20
C PRO A 218 -24.33 0.52 -3.69
N ASP A 219 -23.28 0.33 -4.50
CA ASP A 219 -23.41 0.27 -5.96
C ASP A 219 -23.91 -1.10 -6.48
N GLY A 220 -24.14 -2.04 -5.55
CA GLY A 220 -24.55 -3.38 -5.89
C GLY A 220 -23.44 -4.17 -6.61
N GLY A 221 -23.80 -5.30 -7.17
CA GLY A 221 -22.85 -6.17 -7.89
C GLY A 221 -23.39 -7.55 -8.13
N ALA A 222 -22.61 -8.38 -8.83
CA ALA A 222 -22.91 -9.79 -8.99
C ALA A 222 -22.30 -10.57 -7.83
N LEU A 223 -23.13 -11.34 -7.11
CA LEU A 223 -22.67 -12.28 -6.09
C LEU A 223 -22.44 -13.64 -6.74
N THR A 224 -21.21 -14.15 -6.62
CA THR A 224 -20.87 -15.53 -7.00
C THR A 224 -20.53 -16.31 -5.74
N VAL A 225 -21.25 -17.42 -5.52
CA VAL A 225 -20.99 -18.35 -4.41
C VAL A 225 -20.32 -19.59 -4.96
N THR A 226 -19.15 -19.95 -4.43
CA THR A 226 -18.41 -21.15 -4.81
C THR A 226 -18.21 -22.03 -3.59
N GLY A 227 -18.63 -23.28 -3.67
CA GLY A 227 -18.38 -24.29 -2.64
C GLY A 227 -17.11 -25.07 -2.94
N HIS A 228 -16.41 -25.48 -1.90
CA HIS A 228 -15.25 -26.36 -1.97
C HIS A 228 -15.42 -27.55 -1.02
N THR A 229 -14.77 -28.66 -1.33
CA THR A 229 -14.65 -29.85 -0.47
C THR A 229 -13.16 -30.19 -0.36
N ASP A 230 -12.81 -31.08 0.57
CA ASP A 230 -11.52 -31.77 0.55
C ASP A 230 -11.44 -32.77 -0.63
N ASP A 231 -10.33 -33.46 -0.76
CA ASP A 231 -10.02 -34.44 -1.82
C ASP A 231 -10.15 -35.90 -1.33
N VAL A 232 -10.86 -36.14 -0.20
CA VAL A 232 -10.89 -37.46 0.44
C VAL A 232 -11.88 -38.41 -0.25
N ALA A 233 -12.99 -37.89 -0.78
CA ALA A 233 -14.00 -38.70 -1.52
C ALA A 233 -13.75 -38.67 -3.03
N ASP A 234 -14.56 -39.42 -3.79
CA ASP A 234 -14.47 -39.40 -5.26
C ASP A 234 -14.94 -38.05 -5.85
N ASP A 235 -14.42 -37.71 -7.04
CA ASP A 235 -14.63 -36.42 -7.68
C ASP A 235 -16.13 -36.10 -7.90
N ALA A 236 -16.95 -37.12 -8.27
CA ALA A 236 -18.37 -36.90 -8.55
C ALA A 236 -19.17 -36.61 -7.28
N TYR A 237 -18.80 -37.25 -6.18
CA TYR A 237 -19.39 -36.96 -4.86
C TYR A 237 -18.98 -35.56 -4.39
N ASN A 238 -17.70 -35.24 -4.46
CA ASN A 238 -17.17 -33.95 -4.06
C ASN A 238 -17.76 -32.80 -4.87
N GLN A 239 -17.92 -32.99 -6.19
CA GLN A 239 -18.60 -32.01 -7.04
C GLN A 239 -20.04 -31.77 -6.58
N THR A 240 -20.79 -32.84 -6.34
CA THR A 240 -22.18 -32.73 -5.87
C THR A 240 -22.29 -32.06 -4.50
N LEU A 241 -21.37 -32.37 -3.58
CA LEU A 241 -21.35 -31.78 -2.22
C LEU A 241 -21.00 -30.30 -2.29
N SER A 242 -20.01 -29.91 -3.10
CA SER A 242 -19.61 -28.51 -3.26
C SER A 242 -20.74 -27.65 -3.85
N GLU A 243 -21.46 -28.17 -4.85
CA GLU A 243 -22.62 -27.50 -5.43
C GLU A 243 -23.76 -27.33 -4.43
N LYS A 244 -24.06 -28.32 -3.62
CA LYS A 244 -25.07 -28.23 -2.55
C LYS A 244 -24.68 -27.23 -1.47
N ARG A 245 -23.41 -27.19 -1.09
CA ARG A 245 -22.89 -26.20 -0.12
C ARG A 245 -22.99 -24.79 -0.65
N ALA A 246 -22.60 -24.57 -1.91
CA ALA A 246 -22.76 -23.27 -2.57
C ALA A 246 -24.22 -22.83 -2.61
N GLN A 247 -25.15 -23.76 -2.93
CA GLN A 247 -26.58 -23.47 -2.95
C GLN A 247 -27.13 -23.12 -1.56
N ALA A 248 -26.75 -23.87 -0.51
CA ALA A 248 -27.19 -23.60 0.86
C ALA A 248 -26.75 -22.21 1.35
N VAL A 249 -25.51 -21.79 1.03
CA VAL A 249 -25.01 -20.43 1.34
C VAL A 249 -25.75 -19.39 0.51
N SER A 250 -25.93 -19.63 -0.79
CA SER A 250 -26.66 -18.70 -1.67
C SER A 250 -28.08 -18.46 -1.18
N ASP A 251 -28.81 -19.53 -0.84
CA ASP A 251 -30.19 -19.45 -0.32
C ASP A 251 -30.27 -18.68 1.01
N ARG A 252 -29.19 -18.69 1.78
CA ARG A 252 -29.13 -17.99 3.07
C ARG A 252 -28.78 -16.50 2.93
N LEU A 253 -28.04 -16.13 1.90
CA LEU A 253 -27.61 -14.75 1.62
C LEU A 253 -28.65 -13.98 0.76
N GLY A 254 -29.47 -14.65 -0.03
CA GLY A 254 -30.49 -14.07 -0.93
C GLY A 254 -31.82 -13.93 -0.27
#